data_1f4abf12bc1c0e3215957b1816bf11f0
#
_entry.id   1f4abf12bc1c0e3215957b1816bf11f0
#
_cell.length_a   1.000
_cell.length_b   1.000
_cell.length_c   1.000
_cell.angle_alpha   90.00
_cell.angle_beta   90.00
_cell.angle_gamma   90.00
#
_symmetry.space_group_name_H-M   'P 1'
#
loop_
_entity.id
_entity.type
_entity.pdbx_description
1 polymer ?
#
loop_
_entity_poly.entity_id
_entity_poly.type
_entity_poly.pdbx_seq_one_letter_code
_entity_poly.pdbx_strand_id
1 'polypeptide(L)' 'MRFDLTTLNLVLAIADTRSITRGAERESLALAAASKRLSDLEARLGVALFDRRARGVEPTEA' A
#
# COMPACT_ATOMS: atom_id res chain seq x y z
N MET A 1 -3.88 -9.64 15.45
CA MET A 1 -3.17 -8.62 14.67
C MET A 1 -4.05 -7.40 14.51
N ARG A 2 -3.48 -6.23 14.65
CA ARG A 2 -4.25 -5.00 14.57
C ARG A 2 -3.80 -4.16 13.37
N PHE A 3 -4.74 -3.77 12.54
CA PHE A 3 -4.49 -2.84 11.46
C PHE A 3 -5.03 -1.47 11.87
N ASP A 4 -4.26 -0.42 11.67
CA ASP A 4 -4.81 0.90 11.92
C ASP A 4 -5.53 1.41 10.67
N LEU A 5 -6.37 2.41 10.88
CA LEU A 5 -7.18 2.98 9.81
C LEU A 5 -6.31 3.66 8.75
N THR A 6 -5.20 4.27 9.17
CA THR A 6 -4.28 4.92 8.25
C THR A 6 -3.72 3.92 7.24
N THR A 7 -3.32 2.74 7.70
CA THR A 7 -2.80 1.70 6.81
C THR A 7 -3.87 1.20 5.85
N LEU A 8 -5.09 0.99 6.33
CA LEU A 8 -6.18 0.55 5.47
C LEU A 8 -6.53 1.59 4.41
N ASN A 9 -6.60 2.86 4.81
CA ASN A 9 -6.87 3.95 3.87
C ASN A 9 -5.74 4.08 2.85
N LEU A 10 -4.50 3.87 3.27
CA LEU A 10 -3.36 3.89 2.35
C LEU A 10 -3.49 2.79 1.30
N VAL A 11 -3.82 1.57 1.71
CA VAL A 11 -3.98 0.46 0.78
C VAL A 11 -5.07 0.77 -0.25
N LEU A 12 -6.21 1.31 0.21
CA LEU A 12 -7.29 1.69 -0.69
C LEU A 12 -6.87 2.79 -1.66
N ALA A 13 -6.12 3.79 -1.17
CA ALA A 13 -5.63 4.87 -2.01
C ALA A 13 -4.63 4.37 -3.06
N ILE A 14 -3.75 3.44 -2.68
CA ILE A 14 -2.80 2.84 -3.62
C ILE A 14 -3.55 2.04 -4.68
N ALA A 15 -4.53 1.25 -4.29
CA ALA A 15 -5.32 0.46 -5.22
C ALA A 15 -6.08 1.35 -6.21
N ASP A 16 -6.63 2.45 -5.72
CA ASP A 16 -7.41 3.37 -6.53
C ASP A 16 -6.54 4.18 -7.51
N THR A 17 -5.37 4.63 -7.05
CA THR A 17 -4.47 5.45 -7.87
C THR A 17 -3.49 4.62 -8.68
N ARG A 18 -3.31 3.36 -8.32
CA ARG A 18 -2.31 2.45 -8.89
C ARG A 18 -0.89 3.02 -8.76
N SER A 19 -0.64 3.73 -7.67
CA SER A 19 0.64 4.38 -7.43
C SER A 19 0.86 4.50 -5.93
N ILE A 20 2.00 4.01 -5.46
CA ILE A 20 2.35 4.16 -4.04
C ILE A 20 2.57 5.64 -3.73
N THR A 21 3.21 6.38 -4.64
CA THR A 21 3.45 7.81 -4.45
C THR A 21 2.14 8.58 -4.33
N ARG A 22 1.21 8.34 -5.25
CA ARG A 22 -0.08 9.04 -5.21
C ARG A 22 -0.93 8.62 -4.03
N GLY A 23 -0.89 7.34 -3.69
CA GLY A 23 -1.59 6.87 -2.51
C GLY A 23 -1.06 7.52 -1.24
N ALA A 24 0.26 7.65 -1.12
CA ALA A 24 0.89 8.32 0.00
C ALA A 24 0.48 9.79 0.07
N GLU A 25 0.48 10.48 -1.07
CA GLU A 25 0.06 11.87 -1.14
C GLU A 25 -1.39 12.04 -0.69
N ARG A 26 -2.27 11.18 -1.16
CA ARG A 26 -3.69 11.24 -0.78
C ARG A 26 -3.88 11.09 0.73
N GLU A 27 -3.04 10.28 1.37
CA GLU A 27 -3.11 10.05 2.81
C GLU A 27 -2.17 10.95 3.60
N SER A 28 -1.55 11.93 2.96
CA SER A 28 -0.64 12.88 3.60
C SER A 28 0.55 12.17 4.28
N LEU A 29 1.05 11.13 3.65
CA LEU A 29 2.18 10.35 4.16
C LEU A 29 3.40 10.57 3.26
N ALA A 30 4.58 10.59 3.89
CA ALA A 30 5.82 10.53 3.14
C ALA A 30 5.91 9.18 2.43
N LEU A 31 6.52 9.15 1.24
CA LEU A 31 6.63 7.90 0.47
C LEU A 31 7.32 6.80 1.25
N ALA A 32 8.40 7.12 1.97
CA ALA A 32 9.12 6.12 2.77
C ALA A 32 8.23 5.52 3.85
N ALA A 33 7.41 6.36 4.52
CA ALA A 33 6.50 5.88 5.55
C ALA A 33 5.40 5.01 4.94
N ALA A 34 4.88 5.40 3.78
CA ALA A 34 3.85 4.63 3.11
C ALA A 34 4.38 3.26 2.67
N SER A 35 5.57 3.23 2.08
CA SER A 35 6.20 1.98 1.66
C SER A 35 6.45 1.05 2.83
N LYS A 36 6.90 1.59 3.97
CA LYS A 36 7.13 0.78 5.16
C LYS A 36 5.82 0.21 5.70
N ARG A 37 4.76 1.01 5.77
CA ARG A 37 3.46 0.53 6.23
C ARG A 37 2.94 -0.60 5.35
N LEU A 38 3.07 -0.44 4.04
CA LEU A 38 2.61 -1.47 3.10
C LEU A 38 3.43 -2.74 3.25
N SER A 39 4.76 -2.63 3.33
CA SER A 39 5.63 -3.79 3.50
C SER A 39 5.36 -4.52 4.81
N ASP A 40 5.15 -3.79 5.90
CA ASP A 40 4.83 -4.38 7.19
C ASP A 40 3.51 -5.14 7.14
N LEU A 41 2.50 -4.56 6.48
CA LEU A 41 1.21 -5.22 6.32
C LEU A 41 1.33 -6.50 5.51
N GLU A 42 2.03 -6.44 4.38
CA GLU A 42 2.25 -7.61 3.53
C GLU A 42 2.99 -8.71 4.28
N ALA A 43 3.99 -8.34 5.06
CA ALA A 43 4.73 -9.31 5.87
C ALA A 43 3.83 -9.98 6.90
N ARG A 44 2.93 -9.25 7.53
CA ARG A 44 2.00 -9.80 8.52
C ARG A 44 0.99 -10.74 7.90
N LEU A 45 0.52 -10.41 6.69
CA LEU A 45 -0.42 -11.25 5.97
C LEU A 45 0.24 -12.44 5.29
N GLY A 46 1.55 -12.37 5.08
CA GLY A 46 2.28 -13.42 4.39
C GLY A 46 2.05 -13.44 2.89
N VAL A 47 1.49 -12.37 2.33
CA VAL A 47 1.23 -12.26 0.89
C VAL A 47 1.49 -10.84 0.42
N ALA A 48 1.90 -10.71 -0.83
CA ALA A 48 1.99 -9.40 -1.47
C ALA A 48 0.59 -8.95 -1.89
N LEU A 49 0.25 -7.71 -1.61
CA LEU A 49 -1.04 -7.13 -1.99
C LEU A 49 -0.99 -6.46 -3.35
N PHE A 50 0.20 -6.03 -3.78
CA PHE A 50 0.37 -5.35 -5.07
C PHE A 50 1.56 -5.91 -5.82
N ASP A 51 1.42 -5.98 -7.14
CA ASP A 51 2.51 -6.32 -8.05
C ASP A 51 3.19 -5.03 -8.46
N ARG A 52 4.46 -4.89 -8.12
CA ARG A 52 5.24 -3.68 -8.38
C ARG A 52 6.19 -3.80 -9.57
N ARG A 53 6.11 -4.90 -10.32
CA ARG A 53 7.04 -5.16 -11.42
C ARG A 53 6.67 -4.42 -12.70
N ALA A 54 5.41 -4.11 -12.88
CA ALA A 54 4.93 -3.44 -14.07
C ALA A 54 4.90 -1.93 -13.84
N ARG A 55 4.46 -1.19 -14.85
CA ARG A 55 4.23 0.24 -14.69
C ARG A 55 3.14 0.44 -13.65
N GLY A 56 3.43 1.26 -12.68
CA GLY A 56 2.50 1.48 -11.60
C GLY A 56 2.37 0.24 -10.73
N VAL A 57 1.34 0.21 -9.93
CA VAL A 57 1.10 -0.84 -8.94
C VAL A 57 -0.23 -1.50 -9.27
N GLU A 58 -0.20 -2.83 -9.42
CA GLU A 58 -1.40 -3.60 -9.71
C GLU A 58 -1.76 -4.44 -8.49
N PRO A 59 -3.05 -4.49 -8.09
CA PRO A 59 -3.46 -5.38 -7.01
C PRO A 59 -3.22 -6.83 -7.39
N THR A 60 -2.80 -7.63 -6.40
CA THR A 60 -2.71 -9.07 -6.57
C THR A 60 -4.08 -9.70 -6.31
N GLU A 61 -4.19 -11.01 -6.48
CA GLU A 61 -5.42 -11.72 -6.15
C GLU A 61 -5.67 -11.81 -4.65
N ALA A 62 -4.65 -11.57 -3.87
CA ALA A 62 -4.82 -11.51 -2.43
C ALA A 62 -5.42 -10.16 -2.00
#